data_59bbce8d8cffde6ab91e46c39758df9f
#
_entry.id   59bbce8d8cffde6ab91e46c39758df9f
#
_cell.length_a   1.000
_cell.length_b   1.000
_cell.length_c   1.000
_cell.angle_alpha   90.00
_cell.angle_beta   90.00
_cell.angle_gamma   90.00
#
_symmetry.space_group_name_H-M   'P 1'
#
loop_
_entity.id
_entity.type
_entity.pdbx_description
1 polymer ?
#
loop_
_entity_poly.entity_id
_entity_poly.type
_entity_poly.pdbx_seq_one_letter_code
_entity_poly.pdbx_strand_id
1 'polypeptide(L)'
;MRKIIPLIEKEVKDLLRDPRIYIGLIIPVIMLPLLGSIMSTAVSTSIQTSMVVLKIAVIDADKTRLSKEFLNLLKNTDMSVYEIDGTDLNSAINWMRELGLEFLIVVEKGFEEDLNNFRVANIRVYAIIYSVGLGSIGKYNAFQTQLQNYIKIFSDMLIYRLNPNVNAETIRKPLNFTFHSILKNNVVKIDPQTFLSQFLMGYSIIVPMILFILSISVVQMAATATAVENEEKTLETLLTLPVSRYEILVAKLLGSSIISVIGGVLFTMGFLIYFESMLKMPGMDISTSFYQVLPPIHLESFLLLGISIMLSIFFITSLGVVIGALSSDVRMANSLLGFVIIPIMVPFFLILYGDPKVMPLAIKLVIYAFPTSYPTLIAREMIINPIPVEAIFGIPYSIVITTVILYVTSLIMSPEKLLTLQHKLRARTVGKEKRQ
;
A
#
# COMPACT_ATOMS: atom_id res chain seq x y z
N MET A 1 -24.60 2.26 29.59
CA MET A 1 -23.86 1.04 29.20
C MET A 1 -24.66 -0.25 29.35
N ARG A 2 -25.43 -0.49 30.43
CA ARG A 2 -26.20 -1.75 30.60
C ARG A 2 -27.26 -2.02 29.51
N LYS A 3 -27.78 -0.99 28.81
CA LYS A 3 -28.82 -1.14 27.77
C LYS A 3 -28.24 -1.42 26.35
N ILE A 4 -26.97 -1.09 26.11
CA ILE A 4 -26.34 -1.25 24.78
C ILE A 4 -25.94 -2.72 24.53
N ILE A 5 -25.49 -3.45 25.55
CA ILE A 5 -25.03 -4.84 25.41
C ILE A 5 -26.10 -5.77 24.81
N PRO A 6 -27.37 -5.78 25.29
CA PRO A 6 -28.40 -6.62 24.67
C PRO A 6 -28.70 -6.23 23.22
N LEU A 7 -28.57 -4.96 22.85
CA LEU A 7 -28.74 -4.51 21.48
C LEU A 7 -27.60 -5.01 20.58
N ILE A 8 -26.35 -4.97 21.05
CA ILE A 8 -25.21 -5.54 20.33
C ILE A 8 -25.39 -7.05 20.13
N GLU A 9 -25.79 -7.77 21.17
CA GLU A 9 -26.02 -9.22 21.09
C GLU A 9 -27.11 -9.56 20.09
N LYS A 10 -28.21 -8.80 20.07
CA LYS A 10 -29.27 -8.91 19.06
C LYS A 10 -28.69 -8.72 17.66
N GLU A 11 -27.96 -7.61 17.41
CA GLU A 11 -27.39 -7.30 16.11
C GLU A 11 -26.45 -8.42 15.62
N VAL A 12 -25.57 -8.93 16.47
CA VAL A 12 -24.66 -10.04 16.13
C VAL A 12 -25.45 -11.31 15.75
N LYS A 13 -26.50 -11.65 16.53
CA LYS A 13 -27.33 -12.83 16.25
C LYS A 13 -28.10 -12.70 14.94
N ASP A 14 -28.68 -11.53 14.68
CA ASP A 14 -29.45 -11.27 13.46
C ASP A 14 -28.54 -11.37 12.23
N LEU A 15 -27.35 -10.77 12.28
CA LEU A 15 -26.35 -10.84 11.21
C LEU A 15 -25.85 -12.28 10.97
N LEU A 16 -25.60 -13.06 12.03
CA LEU A 16 -25.18 -14.48 11.92
C LEU A 16 -26.28 -15.40 11.36
N ARG A 17 -27.54 -14.98 11.33
CA ARG A 17 -28.65 -15.77 10.78
C ARG A 17 -28.99 -15.43 9.35
N ASP A 18 -28.49 -14.32 8.83
CA ASP A 18 -28.80 -13.86 7.46
C ASP A 18 -27.88 -14.54 6.42
N PRO A 19 -28.44 -15.41 5.52
CA PRO A 19 -27.64 -16.07 4.48
C PRO A 19 -27.01 -15.08 3.48
N ARG A 20 -27.54 -13.87 3.35
CA ARG A 20 -27.04 -12.83 2.43
C ARG A 20 -25.65 -12.36 2.81
N ILE A 21 -25.30 -12.43 4.09
CA ILE A 21 -23.98 -12.08 4.63
C ILE A 21 -22.91 -13.03 4.09
N TYR A 22 -23.21 -14.32 4.03
CA TYR A 22 -22.27 -15.32 3.49
C TYR A 22 -21.97 -15.10 2.01
N ILE A 23 -22.97 -14.66 1.23
CA ILE A 23 -22.81 -14.33 -0.19
C ILE A 23 -21.86 -13.13 -0.34
N GLY A 24 -22.02 -12.09 0.50
CA GLY A 24 -21.15 -10.92 0.52
C GLY A 24 -19.67 -11.23 0.86
N LEU A 25 -19.42 -12.30 1.61
CA LEU A 25 -18.07 -12.75 1.93
C LEU A 25 -17.40 -13.58 0.81
N ILE A 26 -18.19 -14.28 -0.01
CA ILE A 26 -17.69 -15.16 -1.09
C ILE A 26 -17.32 -14.36 -2.34
N ILE A 27 -18.10 -13.34 -2.69
CA ILE A 27 -17.88 -12.52 -3.90
C ILE A 27 -16.46 -11.92 -3.95
N PRO A 28 -15.91 -11.32 -2.88
CA PRO A 28 -14.57 -10.78 -2.89
C PRO A 28 -13.48 -11.81 -3.21
N VAL A 29 -13.65 -13.04 -2.76
CA VAL A 29 -12.69 -14.13 -3.01
C VAL A 29 -12.61 -14.49 -4.49
N ILE A 30 -13.72 -14.39 -5.21
CA ILE A 30 -13.78 -14.64 -6.67
C ILE A 30 -13.15 -13.48 -7.45
N MET A 31 -13.28 -12.25 -6.94
CA MET A 31 -12.76 -11.05 -7.61
C MET A 31 -11.23 -10.92 -7.51
N LEU A 32 -10.58 -11.60 -6.57
CA LEU A 32 -9.12 -11.54 -6.37
C LEU A 32 -8.28 -11.91 -7.61
N PRO A 33 -8.59 -12.99 -8.36
CA PRO A 33 -7.86 -13.33 -9.58
C PRO A 33 -7.94 -12.27 -10.68
N LEU A 34 -9.11 -11.60 -10.80
CA LEU A 34 -9.28 -10.50 -11.76
C LEU A 34 -8.40 -9.30 -11.42
N LEU A 35 -8.30 -8.95 -10.14
CA LEU A 35 -7.41 -7.88 -9.69
C LEU A 35 -5.93 -8.22 -9.90
N GLY A 36 -5.54 -9.48 -9.78
CA GLY A 36 -4.17 -9.94 -10.08
C GLY A 36 -3.76 -9.68 -11.54
N SER A 37 -4.66 -9.87 -12.50
CA SER A 37 -4.40 -9.60 -13.92
C SER A 37 -4.27 -8.11 -14.23
N ILE A 38 -5.10 -7.27 -13.60
CA ILE A 38 -5.04 -5.81 -13.73
C ILE A 38 -3.73 -5.28 -13.14
N MET A 39 -3.29 -5.83 -12.02
CA MET A 39 -2.03 -5.45 -11.39
C MET A 39 -0.81 -5.79 -12.24
N SER A 40 -0.79 -6.96 -12.86
CA SER A 40 0.31 -7.35 -13.77
C SER A 40 0.49 -6.33 -14.91
N THR A 41 -0.62 -5.86 -15.48
CA THR A 41 -0.60 -4.85 -16.55
C THR A 41 -0.15 -3.47 -16.04
N ALA A 42 -0.60 -3.07 -14.86
CA ALA A 42 -0.24 -1.78 -14.27
C ALA A 42 1.24 -1.72 -13.83
N VAL A 43 1.79 -2.83 -13.34
CA VAL A 43 3.21 -2.94 -12.99
C VAL A 43 4.08 -2.77 -14.24
N SER A 44 3.74 -3.44 -15.34
CA SER A 44 4.48 -3.31 -16.60
C SER A 44 4.43 -1.88 -17.17
N THR A 45 3.29 -1.18 -17.02
CA THR A 45 3.14 0.20 -17.52
C THR A 45 3.88 1.23 -16.64
N SER A 46 3.91 1.02 -15.32
CA SER A 46 4.62 1.94 -14.41
C SER A 46 6.15 1.86 -14.52
N ILE A 47 6.66 0.72 -14.97
CA ILE A 47 8.10 0.56 -15.30
C ILE A 47 8.49 1.41 -16.52
N GLN A 48 7.60 1.54 -17.51
CA GLN A 48 7.86 2.33 -18.73
C GLN A 48 7.82 3.86 -18.50
N THR A 49 7.13 4.32 -17.46
CA THR A 49 6.93 5.79 -17.24
C THR A 49 8.00 6.44 -16.35
N SER A 50 8.96 5.69 -15.81
CA SER A 50 9.99 6.23 -14.93
C SER A 50 11.26 6.73 -15.64
N MET A 51 11.12 7.49 -16.74
CA MET A 51 12.22 8.28 -17.29
C MET A 51 12.49 9.52 -16.42
N VAL A 52 12.91 9.31 -15.19
CA VAL A 52 13.41 10.38 -14.31
C VAL A 52 14.92 10.41 -14.46
N VAL A 53 15.51 11.59 -14.65
CA VAL A 53 16.97 11.78 -14.59
C VAL A 53 17.45 11.24 -13.23
N LEU A 54 18.18 10.12 -13.26
CA LEU A 54 18.69 9.48 -12.06
C LEU A 54 19.85 10.30 -11.50
N LYS A 55 19.77 10.65 -10.22
CA LYS A 55 20.84 11.34 -9.49
C LYS A 55 21.61 10.31 -8.67
N ILE A 56 22.91 10.19 -8.90
CA ILE A 56 23.76 9.21 -8.24
C ILE A 56 24.94 9.89 -7.55
N ALA A 57 25.32 9.36 -6.40
CA ALA A 57 26.58 9.70 -5.72
C ALA A 57 27.67 8.69 -6.10
N VAL A 58 28.91 9.12 -6.14
CA VAL A 58 30.04 8.24 -6.43
C VAL A 58 31.21 8.52 -5.48
N ILE A 59 31.81 7.45 -4.96
CA ILE A 59 33.08 7.47 -4.21
C ILE A 59 34.10 6.68 -5.01
N ASP A 60 35.20 7.35 -5.38
CA ASP A 60 36.37 6.70 -5.96
C ASP A 60 37.43 6.44 -4.88
N ALA A 61 37.49 5.20 -4.35
CA ALA A 61 38.47 4.82 -3.38
C ALA A 61 39.78 4.35 -4.03
N ASP A 62 39.79 4.04 -5.33
CA ASP A 62 40.97 3.60 -6.08
C ASP A 62 41.81 4.77 -6.59
N LYS A 63 41.15 5.86 -7.02
CA LYS A 63 41.76 7.11 -7.51
C LYS A 63 42.77 6.93 -8.66
N THR A 64 42.69 5.84 -9.38
CA THR A 64 43.54 5.46 -10.50
C THR A 64 43.08 6.07 -11.82
N ARG A 65 43.81 5.81 -12.91
CA ARG A 65 43.45 6.27 -14.23
C ARG A 65 42.18 5.57 -14.74
N LEU A 66 42.07 4.23 -14.58
CA LEU A 66 40.91 3.49 -15.06
C LEU A 66 39.66 3.79 -14.24
N SER A 67 39.78 4.04 -12.93
CA SER A 67 38.64 4.46 -12.13
C SER A 67 38.10 5.82 -12.59
N LYS A 68 38.97 6.78 -12.88
CA LYS A 68 38.58 8.10 -13.43
C LYS A 68 37.94 7.99 -14.83
N GLU A 69 38.46 7.13 -15.69
CA GLU A 69 37.86 6.88 -17.02
C GLU A 69 36.46 6.26 -16.85
N PHE A 70 36.30 5.31 -15.93
CA PHE A 70 35.01 4.76 -15.56
C PHE A 70 34.05 5.85 -15.10
N LEU A 71 34.43 6.75 -14.22
CA LEU A 71 33.60 7.86 -13.75
C LEU A 71 33.28 8.88 -14.85
N ASN A 72 34.24 9.21 -15.71
CA ASN A 72 34.02 10.13 -16.82
C ASN A 72 33.00 9.57 -17.82
N LEU A 73 33.01 8.29 -18.08
CA LEU A 73 31.99 7.64 -18.87
C LEU A 73 30.63 7.72 -18.20
N LEU A 74 30.52 7.51 -16.88
CA LEU A 74 29.27 7.67 -16.10
C LEU A 74 28.69 9.09 -16.23
N LYS A 75 29.52 10.11 -16.21
CA LYS A 75 29.10 11.51 -16.36
C LYS A 75 28.55 11.83 -17.76
N ASN A 76 28.93 11.06 -18.75
CA ASN A 76 28.44 11.23 -20.14
C ASN A 76 27.14 10.46 -20.41
N THR A 77 26.51 9.87 -19.41
CA THR A 77 25.19 9.25 -19.49
C THR A 77 24.09 10.22 -19.06
N ASP A 78 22.82 9.82 -19.22
CA ASP A 78 21.66 10.60 -18.77
C ASP A 78 21.51 10.63 -17.22
N MET A 79 22.58 10.26 -16.47
CA MET A 79 22.61 10.29 -15.01
C MET A 79 23.32 11.54 -14.49
N SER A 80 22.76 12.19 -13.48
CA SER A 80 23.44 13.28 -12.76
C SER A 80 24.39 12.69 -11.72
N VAL A 81 25.70 12.78 -11.95
CA VAL A 81 26.74 12.18 -11.10
C VAL A 81 27.30 13.22 -10.14
N TYR A 82 27.26 12.92 -8.84
CA TYR A 82 27.82 13.73 -7.75
C TYR A 82 29.00 12.99 -7.12
N GLU A 83 30.20 13.53 -7.23
CA GLU A 83 31.38 12.95 -6.60
C GLU A 83 31.48 13.35 -5.12
N ILE A 84 31.79 12.36 -4.27
CA ILE A 84 32.02 12.57 -2.84
C ILE A 84 33.50 12.34 -2.57
N ASP A 85 34.15 13.38 -2.04
CA ASP A 85 35.53 13.26 -1.52
C ASP A 85 35.50 12.65 -0.12
N GLY A 86 35.88 11.37 -0.02
CA GLY A 86 35.97 10.65 1.25
C GLY A 86 35.77 9.15 1.08
N THR A 87 36.20 8.37 2.06
CA THR A 87 36.02 6.90 2.09
C THR A 87 35.03 6.44 3.17
N ASP A 88 34.54 7.38 3.99
CA ASP A 88 33.61 7.04 5.06
C ASP A 88 32.19 6.95 4.55
N LEU A 89 31.64 5.74 4.64
CA LEU A 89 30.29 5.42 4.19
C LEU A 89 29.21 6.20 4.96
N ASN A 90 29.38 6.41 6.27
CA ASN A 90 28.37 7.09 7.07
C ASN A 90 28.24 8.57 6.71
N SER A 91 29.36 9.23 6.49
CA SER A 91 29.40 10.62 6.01
C SER A 91 28.78 10.75 4.64
N ALA A 92 29.05 9.81 3.73
CA ALA A 92 28.45 9.77 2.40
C ALA A 92 26.92 9.58 2.46
N ILE A 93 26.43 8.69 3.30
CA ILE A 93 24.99 8.45 3.49
C ILE A 93 24.29 9.72 4.01
N ASN A 94 24.88 10.43 4.96
CA ASN A 94 24.30 11.66 5.49
C ASN A 94 24.22 12.75 4.41
N TRP A 95 25.30 12.94 3.67
CA TRP A 95 25.35 13.89 2.56
C TRP A 95 24.35 13.54 1.44
N MET A 96 24.21 12.26 1.09
CA MET A 96 23.21 11.79 0.13
C MET A 96 21.77 12.14 0.59
N ARG A 97 21.49 12.00 1.90
CA ARG A 97 20.18 12.35 2.47
C ARG A 97 19.86 13.84 2.36
N GLU A 98 20.84 14.69 2.63
CA GLU A 98 20.67 16.15 2.51
C GLU A 98 20.33 16.57 1.08
N LEU A 99 20.94 15.92 0.08
CA LEU A 99 20.72 16.19 -1.34
C LEU A 99 19.59 15.36 -1.97
N GLY A 100 18.98 14.46 -1.22
CA GLY A 100 17.91 13.57 -1.72
C GLY A 100 18.38 12.59 -2.80
N LEU A 101 19.64 12.14 -2.73
CA LEU A 101 20.22 11.15 -3.64
C LEU A 101 19.82 9.74 -3.21
N GLU A 102 19.52 8.88 -4.18
CA GLU A 102 19.02 7.53 -3.89
C GLU A 102 20.07 6.44 -4.07
N PHE A 103 21.07 6.64 -4.94
CA PHE A 103 22.08 5.62 -5.27
C PHE A 103 23.50 6.12 -5.00
N LEU A 104 24.34 5.22 -4.47
CA LEU A 104 25.78 5.45 -4.26
C LEU A 104 26.56 4.32 -4.92
N ILE A 105 27.49 4.68 -5.78
CA ILE A 105 28.45 3.76 -6.37
C ILE A 105 29.80 3.97 -5.68
N VAL A 106 30.40 2.89 -5.18
CA VAL A 106 31.71 2.90 -4.55
C VAL A 106 32.66 2.05 -5.37
N VAL A 107 33.64 2.69 -5.99
CA VAL A 107 34.76 2.02 -6.67
C VAL A 107 35.78 1.64 -5.59
N GLU A 108 36.03 0.35 -5.42
CA GLU A 108 36.94 -0.15 -4.38
C GLU A 108 38.40 -0.02 -4.78
N LYS A 109 39.29 -0.02 -3.77
CA LYS A 109 40.74 -0.06 -3.99
C LYS A 109 41.11 -1.36 -4.72
N GLY A 110 42.06 -1.26 -5.64
CA GLY A 110 42.50 -2.39 -6.49
C GLY A 110 41.70 -2.53 -7.77
N PHE A 111 40.77 -1.60 -8.09
CA PHE A 111 39.96 -1.62 -9.29
C PHE A 111 40.81 -1.70 -10.58
N GLU A 112 41.81 -0.82 -10.73
CA GLU A 112 42.72 -0.84 -11.88
C GLU A 112 43.61 -2.05 -11.89
N GLU A 113 44.12 -2.48 -10.71
CA GLU A 113 45.00 -3.66 -10.58
C GLU A 113 44.25 -4.94 -11.02
N ASP A 114 43.02 -5.14 -10.58
CA ASP A 114 42.21 -6.30 -10.96
C ASP A 114 41.95 -6.32 -12.47
N LEU A 115 41.56 -5.19 -13.06
CA LEU A 115 41.30 -5.09 -14.49
C LEU A 115 42.57 -5.34 -15.32
N ASN A 116 43.72 -4.79 -14.90
CA ASN A 116 44.99 -5.01 -15.59
C ASN A 116 45.46 -6.46 -15.51
N ASN A 117 45.11 -7.15 -14.41
CA ASN A 117 45.41 -8.58 -14.23
C ASN A 117 44.31 -9.49 -14.77
N PHE A 118 43.36 -8.97 -15.56
CA PHE A 118 42.23 -9.70 -16.14
C PHE A 118 41.36 -10.40 -15.07
N ARG A 119 41.25 -9.77 -13.89
CA ARG A 119 40.33 -10.19 -12.84
C ARG A 119 39.10 -9.29 -12.83
N VAL A 120 38.04 -9.82 -12.23
CA VAL A 120 36.79 -9.06 -12.07
C VAL A 120 36.99 -8.03 -10.96
N ALA A 121 36.91 -6.75 -11.30
CA ALA A 121 36.95 -5.67 -10.31
C ALA A 121 35.60 -5.53 -9.57
N ASN A 122 35.68 -5.18 -8.28
CA ASN A 122 34.52 -5.06 -7.43
C ASN A 122 34.06 -3.60 -7.32
N ILE A 123 32.76 -3.41 -7.53
CA ILE A 123 32.07 -2.13 -7.28
C ILE A 123 30.89 -2.42 -6.33
N ARG A 124 30.77 -1.64 -5.26
CA ARG A 124 29.63 -1.71 -4.37
C ARG A 124 28.63 -0.63 -4.71
N VAL A 125 27.37 -1.04 -4.78
CA VAL A 125 26.25 -0.12 -5.00
C VAL A 125 25.36 -0.15 -3.77
N TYR A 126 25.10 1.05 -3.21
CA TYR A 126 24.19 1.24 -2.09
C TYR A 126 22.97 2.02 -2.57
N ALA A 127 21.80 1.63 -2.11
CA ALA A 127 20.56 2.35 -2.37
C ALA A 127 19.89 2.78 -1.07
N ILE A 128 19.61 4.07 -0.92
CA ILE A 128 18.82 4.59 0.20
C ILE A 128 17.36 4.44 -0.16
N ILE A 129 16.62 3.67 0.65
CA ILE A 129 15.20 3.43 0.46
C ILE A 129 14.42 4.46 1.29
N TYR A 130 13.92 5.50 0.63
CA TYR A 130 13.12 6.57 1.25
C TYR A 130 11.66 6.19 1.40
N SER A 131 11.14 5.36 0.49
CA SER A 131 9.75 4.90 0.48
C SER A 131 9.66 3.51 -0.14
N VAL A 132 8.56 2.80 0.17
CA VAL A 132 8.28 1.49 -0.42
C VAL A 132 7.06 1.62 -1.32
N GLY A 133 7.28 1.50 -2.64
CA GLY A 133 6.21 1.64 -3.63
C GLY A 133 6.66 1.23 -5.03
N LEU A 134 5.70 1.10 -5.96
CA LEU A 134 5.98 0.76 -7.36
C LEU A 134 6.93 1.78 -8.01
N GLY A 135 6.83 3.06 -7.65
CA GLY A 135 7.75 4.09 -8.12
C GLY A 135 9.20 3.86 -7.71
N SER A 136 9.44 3.36 -6.49
CA SER A 136 10.79 3.03 -6.01
C SER A 136 11.39 1.86 -6.76
N ILE A 137 10.58 0.83 -7.06
CA ILE A 137 11.00 -0.30 -7.91
C ILE A 137 11.29 0.19 -9.33
N GLY A 138 10.43 1.03 -9.91
CA GLY A 138 10.65 1.60 -11.24
C GLY A 138 11.97 2.34 -11.34
N LYS A 139 12.29 3.18 -10.37
CA LYS A 139 13.57 3.90 -10.29
C LYS A 139 14.77 2.96 -10.17
N TYR A 140 14.68 1.94 -9.32
CA TYR A 140 15.74 0.96 -9.16
C TYR A 140 15.96 0.17 -10.45
N ASN A 141 14.89 -0.30 -11.10
CA ASN A 141 14.99 -1.01 -12.37
C ASN A 141 15.58 -0.14 -13.48
N ALA A 142 15.20 1.14 -13.55
CA ALA A 142 15.76 2.10 -14.48
C ALA A 142 17.26 2.30 -14.21
N PHE A 143 17.66 2.47 -12.96
CA PHE A 143 19.06 2.56 -12.57
C PHE A 143 19.85 1.30 -12.94
N GLN A 144 19.31 0.11 -12.65
CA GLN A 144 19.97 -1.16 -12.98
C GLN A 144 20.14 -1.33 -14.49
N THR A 145 19.12 -0.99 -15.27
CA THR A 145 19.18 -1.06 -16.74
C THR A 145 20.24 -0.11 -17.31
N GLN A 146 20.28 1.13 -16.84
CA GLN A 146 21.29 2.10 -17.24
C GLN A 146 22.70 1.63 -16.84
N LEU A 147 22.85 1.09 -15.65
CA LEU A 147 24.12 0.55 -15.16
C LEU A 147 24.62 -0.65 -16.01
N GLN A 148 23.72 -1.55 -16.41
CA GLN A 148 24.05 -2.66 -17.32
C GLN A 148 24.49 -2.18 -18.70
N ASN A 149 23.79 -1.19 -19.28
CA ASN A 149 24.18 -0.58 -20.55
C ASN A 149 25.56 0.08 -20.43
N TYR A 150 25.81 0.72 -19.31
CA TYR A 150 27.07 1.35 -19.01
C TYR A 150 28.24 0.35 -18.87
N ILE A 151 28.01 -0.78 -18.19
CA ILE A 151 29.01 -1.88 -18.12
C ILE A 151 29.34 -2.37 -19.51
N LYS A 152 28.36 -2.49 -20.39
CA LYS A 152 28.58 -2.90 -21.79
C LYS A 152 29.51 -1.92 -22.52
N ILE A 153 29.25 -0.61 -22.42
CA ILE A 153 30.10 0.44 -23.04
C ILE A 153 31.52 0.38 -22.47
N PHE A 154 31.66 0.28 -21.15
CA PHE A 154 32.96 0.18 -20.49
C PHE A 154 33.70 -1.11 -20.90
N SER A 155 32.99 -2.23 -20.97
CA SER A 155 33.54 -3.51 -21.45
C SER A 155 34.04 -3.41 -22.90
N ASP A 156 33.25 -2.78 -23.78
CA ASP A 156 33.65 -2.58 -25.18
C ASP A 156 34.92 -1.73 -25.26
N MET A 157 35.03 -0.68 -24.44
CA MET A 157 36.24 0.16 -24.37
C MET A 157 37.46 -0.66 -23.91
N LEU A 158 37.30 -1.53 -22.92
CA LEU A 158 38.38 -2.39 -22.44
C LEU A 158 38.77 -3.46 -23.50
N ILE A 159 37.81 -4.04 -24.20
CA ILE A 159 38.06 -5.00 -25.28
C ILE A 159 38.92 -4.38 -26.38
N TYR A 160 38.67 -3.17 -26.80
CA TYR A 160 39.49 -2.46 -27.79
C TYR A 160 40.94 -2.24 -27.38
N ARG A 161 41.23 -2.26 -26.05
CA ARG A 161 42.58 -2.09 -25.49
C ARG A 161 43.31 -3.40 -25.28
N LEU A 162 42.59 -4.51 -25.28
CA LEU A 162 43.14 -5.81 -24.88
C LEU A 162 43.52 -6.68 -26.09
N ASN A 163 44.47 -7.54 -25.86
CA ASN A 163 45.00 -8.49 -26.83
C ASN A 163 44.03 -9.67 -27.06
N PRO A 164 43.87 -10.22 -28.29
CA PRO A 164 42.89 -11.26 -28.62
C PRO A 164 43.02 -12.58 -27.87
N ASN A 165 44.03 -12.77 -27.06
CA ASN A 165 44.26 -14.02 -26.33
C ASN A 165 43.65 -14.05 -24.90
N VAL A 166 42.80 -13.11 -24.56
CA VAL A 166 42.22 -12.99 -23.20
C VAL A 166 40.86 -13.67 -23.09
N ASN A 167 40.54 -14.19 -21.89
CA ASN A 167 39.26 -14.84 -21.62
C ASN A 167 38.08 -13.88 -21.86
N ALA A 168 37.24 -14.23 -22.82
CA ALA A 168 36.08 -13.41 -23.24
C ALA A 168 35.07 -13.16 -22.10
N GLU A 169 35.00 -14.04 -21.11
CA GLU A 169 34.06 -13.91 -19.99
C GLU A 169 34.48 -12.82 -19.01
N THR A 170 35.79 -12.73 -18.73
CA THR A 170 36.36 -11.65 -17.91
C THR A 170 36.22 -10.27 -18.58
N ILE A 171 36.31 -10.26 -19.92
CA ILE A 171 36.11 -9.02 -20.69
C ILE A 171 34.63 -8.61 -20.71
N ARG A 172 33.71 -9.58 -20.89
CA ARG A 172 32.27 -9.30 -20.95
C ARG A 172 31.69 -8.88 -19.60
N LYS A 173 32.24 -9.36 -18.49
CA LYS A 173 31.79 -9.02 -17.13
C LYS A 173 32.96 -8.51 -16.27
N PRO A 174 33.59 -7.37 -16.64
CA PRO A 174 34.76 -6.84 -15.93
C PRO A 174 34.43 -6.35 -14.50
N LEU A 175 33.15 -6.10 -14.23
CA LEU A 175 32.70 -5.52 -12.96
C LEU A 175 31.72 -6.45 -12.26
N ASN A 176 31.96 -6.67 -10.97
CA ASN A 176 31.02 -7.33 -10.07
C ASN A 176 30.36 -6.28 -9.17
N PHE A 177 29.05 -6.18 -9.24
CA PHE A 177 28.27 -5.24 -8.42
C PHE A 177 27.70 -5.97 -7.22
N THR A 178 28.01 -5.48 -6.04
CA THR A 178 27.37 -5.94 -4.80
C THR A 178 26.42 -4.85 -4.32
N PHE A 179 25.14 -5.16 -4.30
CA PHE A 179 24.09 -4.23 -3.91
C PHE A 179 23.79 -4.38 -2.43
N HIS A 180 23.63 -3.27 -1.74
CA HIS A 180 23.25 -3.22 -0.34
C HIS A 180 22.14 -2.19 -0.15
N SER A 181 21.16 -2.51 0.68
CA SER A 181 20.09 -1.59 1.05
C SER A 181 20.46 -0.83 2.32
N ILE A 182 20.13 0.46 2.37
CA ILE A 182 20.30 1.29 3.58
C ILE A 182 18.92 1.62 4.12
N LEU A 183 18.60 1.08 5.30
CA LEU A 183 17.38 1.35 6.04
C LEU A 183 17.72 2.20 7.26
N LYS A 184 17.29 3.46 7.25
CA LYS A 184 17.72 4.47 8.24
C LYS A 184 19.25 4.58 8.28
N ASN A 185 19.87 4.04 9.33
CA ASN A 185 21.32 4.06 9.56
C ASN A 185 21.95 2.67 9.44
N ASN A 186 21.15 1.64 9.16
CA ASN A 186 21.63 0.27 9.09
C ASN A 186 21.82 -0.16 7.63
N VAL A 187 23.01 -0.66 7.32
CA VAL A 187 23.31 -1.30 6.05
C VAL A 187 22.87 -2.75 6.11
N VAL A 188 21.95 -3.12 5.26
CA VAL A 188 21.43 -4.49 5.13
C VAL A 188 22.00 -5.11 3.86
N LYS A 189 22.65 -6.28 4.00
CA LYS A 189 23.27 -7.00 2.87
C LYS A 189 22.24 -7.70 1.99
N ILE A 190 21.30 -6.92 1.46
CA ILE A 190 20.26 -7.41 0.58
C ILE A 190 20.17 -6.49 -0.61
N ASP A 191 19.99 -7.08 -1.76
CA ASP A 191 19.76 -6.35 -3.00
C ASP A 191 18.50 -5.48 -2.88
N PRO A 192 18.57 -4.16 -3.20
CA PRO A 192 17.43 -3.26 -3.12
C PRO A 192 16.22 -3.72 -3.92
N GLN A 193 16.41 -4.34 -5.07
CA GLN A 193 15.30 -4.88 -5.88
C GLN A 193 14.59 -6.01 -5.16
N THR A 194 15.36 -6.95 -4.61
CA THR A 194 14.82 -8.06 -3.81
C THR A 194 14.09 -7.54 -2.59
N PHE A 195 14.68 -6.58 -1.87
CA PHE A 195 14.03 -5.94 -0.73
C PHE A 195 12.72 -5.26 -1.11
N LEU A 196 12.76 -4.38 -2.12
CA LEU A 196 11.58 -3.62 -2.55
C LEU A 196 10.48 -4.53 -3.09
N SER A 197 10.81 -5.54 -3.90
CA SER A 197 9.82 -6.44 -4.49
C SER A 197 9.13 -7.31 -3.44
N GLN A 198 9.89 -7.91 -2.53
CA GLN A 198 9.34 -8.70 -1.44
C GLN A 198 8.49 -7.84 -0.50
N PHE A 199 8.97 -6.63 -0.23
CA PHE A 199 8.30 -5.69 0.63
C PHE A 199 7.00 -5.14 0.04
N LEU A 200 7.01 -4.80 -1.23
CA LEU A 200 5.84 -4.35 -1.98
C LEU A 200 4.77 -5.43 -2.03
N MET A 201 5.14 -6.65 -2.39
CA MET A 201 4.20 -7.76 -2.43
C MET A 201 3.58 -8.01 -1.06
N GLY A 202 4.37 -8.04 0.01
CA GLY A 202 3.86 -8.33 1.35
C GLY A 202 2.99 -7.21 1.92
N TYR A 203 3.56 -6.05 2.16
CA TYR A 203 2.91 -5.00 2.96
C TYR A 203 2.23 -3.91 2.15
N SER A 204 2.80 -3.53 0.99
CA SER A 204 2.25 -2.42 0.21
C SER A 204 1.12 -2.82 -0.73
N ILE A 205 0.95 -4.10 -1.03
CA ILE A 205 -0.11 -4.61 -1.88
C ILE A 205 -1.11 -5.43 -1.08
N ILE A 206 -0.64 -6.41 -0.32
CA ILE A 206 -1.52 -7.36 0.39
C ILE A 206 -2.37 -6.65 1.43
N VAL A 207 -1.76 -5.85 2.30
CA VAL A 207 -2.49 -5.16 3.38
C VAL A 207 -3.57 -4.22 2.82
N PRO A 208 -3.27 -3.29 1.87
CA PRO A 208 -4.29 -2.46 1.25
C PRO A 208 -5.40 -3.26 0.57
N MET A 209 -5.04 -4.33 -0.12
CA MET A 209 -5.98 -5.14 -0.87
C MET A 209 -6.96 -5.88 0.06
N ILE A 210 -6.45 -6.46 1.15
CA ILE A 210 -7.29 -7.05 2.20
C ILE A 210 -8.23 -5.99 2.78
N LEU A 211 -7.72 -4.83 3.13
CA LEU A 211 -8.51 -3.74 3.70
C LEU A 211 -9.56 -3.21 2.72
N PHE A 212 -9.24 -3.12 1.44
CA PHE A 212 -10.18 -2.68 0.42
C PHE A 212 -11.36 -3.65 0.26
N ILE A 213 -11.07 -4.94 0.14
CA ILE A 213 -12.11 -5.95 -0.01
C ILE A 213 -12.94 -6.08 1.27
N LEU A 214 -12.27 -6.06 2.43
CA LEU A 214 -12.93 -6.00 3.72
C LEU A 214 -13.87 -4.78 3.79
N SER A 215 -13.42 -3.62 3.33
CA SER A 215 -14.21 -2.39 3.31
C SER A 215 -15.49 -2.51 2.50
N ILE A 216 -15.41 -3.09 1.30
CA ILE A 216 -16.60 -3.31 0.45
C ILE A 216 -17.57 -4.27 1.14
N SER A 217 -17.06 -5.38 1.66
CA SER A 217 -17.91 -6.38 2.33
C SER A 217 -18.60 -5.81 3.57
N VAL A 218 -17.85 -5.04 4.37
CA VAL A 218 -18.35 -4.43 5.60
C VAL A 218 -19.44 -3.39 5.31
N VAL A 219 -19.20 -2.47 4.36
CA VAL A 219 -20.17 -1.43 4.02
C VAL A 219 -21.46 -2.05 3.47
N GLN A 220 -21.32 -3.06 2.62
CA GLN A 220 -22.48 -3.77 2.04
C GLN A 220 -23.27 -4.50 3.12
N MET A 221 -22.61 -5.21 4.02
CA MET A 221 -23.25 -5.94 5.10
C MET A 221 -23.99 -4.99 6.06
N ALA A 222 -23.34 -3.92 6.49
CA ALA A 222 -23.95 -2.94 7.39
C ALA A 222 -25.16 -2.21 6.74
N ALA A 223 -25.03 -1.86 5.45
CA ALA A 223 -26.11 -1.23 4.71
C ALA A 223 -27.30 -2.17 4.50
N THR A 224 -27.06 -3.41 4.09
CA THR A 224 -28.09 -4.42 3.87
C THR A 224 -28.83 -4.74 5.17
N ALA A 225 -28.09 -5.00 6.27
CA ALA A 225 -28.71 -5.31 7.55
C ALA A 225 -29.62 -4.19 8.05
N THR A 226 -29.16 -2.93 7.91
CA THR A 226 -29.97 -1.78 8.34
C THR A 226 -31.17 -1.55 7.40
N ALA A 227 -31.02 -1.81 6.08
CA ALA A 227 -32.09 -1.67 5.12
C ALA A 227 -33.18 -2.75 5.30
N VAL A 228 -32.83 -4.00 5.64
CA VAL A 228 -33.77 -5.06 5.97
C VAL A 228 -34.66 -4.64 7.15
N GLU A 229 -34.08 -4.05 8.19
CA GLU A 229 -34.85 -3.58 9.32
C GLU A 229 -35.84 -2.45 8.96
N ASN A 230 -35.46 -1.58 8.00
CA ASN A 230 -36.38 -0.58 7.49
C ASN A 230 -37.53 -1.21 6.68
N GLU A 231 -37.23 -2.19 5.81
CA GLU A 231 -38.18 -2.92 4.99
C GLU A 231 -39.18 -3.68 5.86
N GLU A 232 -38.72 -4.32 6.92
CA GLU A 232 -39.53 -5.08 7.90
C GLU A 232 -40.22 -4.18 8.96
N LYS A 233 -39.97 -2.84 8.94
CA LYS A 233 -40.43 -1.87 9.94
C LYS A 233 -39.96 -2.14 11.38
N THR A 234 -38.97 -3.01 11.53
CA THR A 234 -38.39 -3.31 12.87
C THR A 234 -37.60 -2.14 13.41
N LEU A 235 -37.04 -1.29 12.54
CA LEU A 235 -36.36 -0.06 12.94
C LEU A 235 -37.32 0.93 13.62
N GLU A 236 -38.57 1.05 13.14
CA GLU A 236 -39.58 1.91 13.78
C GLU A 236 -39.88 1.43 15.20
N THR A 237 -39.98 0.09 15.38
CA THR A 237 -40.18 -0.54 16.69
C THR A 237 -38.97 -0.30 17.61
N LEU A 238 -37.73 -0.38 17.09
CA LEU A 238 -36.51 -0.08 17.86
C LEU A 238 -36.49 1.39 18.33
N LEU A 239 -37.00 2.31 17.52
CA LEU A 239 -37.08 3.73 17.86
C LEU A 239 -38.13 4.05 18.94
N THR A 240 -39.07 3.12 19.25
CA THR A 240 -40.02 3.27 20.37
C THR A 240 -39.46 2.79 21.70
N LEU A 241 -38.33 2.10 21.70
CA LEU A 241 -37.67 1.66 22.93
C LEU A 241 -37.14 2.87 23.74
N PRO A 242 -37.08 2.77 25.08
CA PRO A 242 -36.54 3.83 25.94
C PRO A 242 -35.01 3.88 25.92
N VAL A 243 -34.46 4.03 24.70
CA VAL A 243 -33.02 4.15 24.40
C VAL A 243 -32.82 5.31 23.42
N SER A 244 -31.67 5.96 23.48
CA SER A 244 -31.38 7.04 22.55
C SER A 244 -31.08 6.49 21.14
N ARG A 245 -31.41 7.27 20.09
CA ARG A 245 -31.09 6.93 18.69
C ARG A 245 -29.61 6.68 18.47
N TYR A 246 -28.79 7.46 19.17
CA TYR A 246 -27.33 7.30 19.13
C TYR A 246 -26.90 5.94 19.71
N GLU A 247 -27.52 5.47 20.82
CA GLU A 247 -27.25 4.16 21.39
C GLU A 247 -27.61 3.02 20.43
N ILE A 248 -28.72 3.15 19.68
CA ILE A 248 -29.11 2.18 18.67
C ILE A 248 -28.05 2.13 17.55
N LEU A 249 -27.63 3.29 17.03
CA LEU A 249 -26.60 3.36 15.99
C LEU A 249 -25.25 2.81 16.45
N VAL A 250 -24.86 3.12 17.67
CA VAL A 250 -23.61 2.59 18.26
C VAL A 250 -23.71 1.07 18.43
N ALA A 251 -24.85 0.53 18.86
CA ALA A 251 -25.05 -0.91 18.96
C ALA A 251 -24.95 -1.60 17.59
N LYS A 252 -25.56 -1.01 16.55
CA LYS A 252 -25.45 -1.49 15.16
C LYS A 252 -24.01 -1.44 14.67
N LEU A 253 -23.32 -0.33 14.89
CA LEU A 253 -21.92 -0.19 14.51
C LEU A 253 -21.06 -1.26 15.17
N LEU A 254 -21.19 -1.48 16.48
CA LEU A 254 -20.41 -2.47 17.21
C LEU A 254 -20.76 -3.89 16.79
N GLY A 255 -22.06 -4.21 16.65
CA GLY A 255 -22.52 -5.53 16.22
C GLY A 255 -22.04 -5.88 14.80
N SER A 256 -22.26 -4.98 13.85
CA SER A 256 -21.79 -5.16 12.47
C SER A 256 -20.25 -5.22 12.38
N SER A 257 -19.54 -4.44 13.20
CA SER A 257 -18.07 -4.46 13.23
C SER A 257 -17.51 -5.78 13.74
N ILE A 258 -18.13 -6.41 14.74
CA ILE A 258 -17.71 -7.73 15.23
C ILE A 258 -17.79 -8.77 14.11
N ILE A 259 -18.91 -8.84 13.41
CA ILE A 259 -19.09 -9.76 12.27
C ILE A 259 -18.12 -9.43 11.14
N SER A 260 -17.89 -8.15 10.88
CA SER A 260 -16.95 -7.69 9.87
C SER A 260 -15.51 -8.10 10.16
N VAL A 261 -15.09 -8.06 11.42
CA VAL A 261 -13.77 -8.55 11.85
C VAL A 261 -13.66 -10.06 11.62
N ILE A 262 -14.69 -10.83 11.97
CA ILE A 262 -14.72 -12.28 11.70
C ILE A 262 -14.62 -12.56 10.21
N GLY A 263 -15.41 -11.87 9.41
CA GLY A 263 -15.37 -11.97 7.95
C GLY A 263 -14.00 -11.57 7.37
N GLY A 264 -13.39 -10.53 7.90
CA GLY A 264 -12.06 -10.07 7.52
C GLY A 264 -10.96 -11.10 7.82
N VAL A 265 -11.03 -11.78 8.95
CA VAL A 265 -10.10 -12.87 9.30
C VAL A 265 -10.26 -14.04 8.33
N LEU A 266 -11.50 -14.49 8.08
CA LEU A 266 -11.78 -15.56 7.12
C LEU A 266 -11.30 -15.21 5.71
N PHE A 267 -11.55 -13.98 5.27
CA PHE A 267 -11.10 -13.47 3.99
C PHE A 267 -9.57 -13.43 3.90
N THR A 268 -8.90 -12.94 4.96
CA THR A 268 -7.44 -12.89 5.02
C THR A 268 -6.83 -14.28 4.90
N MET A 269 -7.41 -15.28 5.56
CA MET A 269 -6.99 -16.68 5.43
C MET A 269 -7.11 -17.18 3.98
N GLY A 270 -8.26 -16.94 3.33
CA GLY A 270 -8.46 -17.30 1.93
C GLY A 270 -7.48 -16.59 0.98
N PHE A 271 -7.21 -15.31 1.25
CA PHE A 271 -6.26 -14.52 0.48
C PHE A 271 -4.81 -15.01 0.65
N LEU A 272 -4.39 -15.35 1.87
CA LEU A 272 -3.05 -15.89 2.12
C LEU A 272 -2.82 -17.21 1.38
N ILE A 273 -3.82 -18.09 1.33
CA ILE A 273 -3.76 -19.35 0.57
C ILE A 273 -3.59 -19.07 -0.94
N TYR A 274 -4.38 -18.14 -1.46
CA TYR A 274 -4.27 -17.72 -2.86
C TYR A 274 -2.88 -17.13 -3.16
N PHE A 275 -2.40 -16.26 -2.29
CA PHE A 275 -1.10 -15.61 -2.42
C PHE A 275 0.06 -16.61 -2.34
N GLU A 276 0.01 -17.57 -1.42
CA GLU A 276 0.98 -18.68 -1.36
C GLU A 276 1.03 -19.45 -2.67
N SER A 277 -0.12 -19.71 -3.27
CA SER A 277 -0.21 -20.39 -4.59
C SER A 277 0.41 -19.54 -5.71
N MET A 278 0.23 -18.21 -5.66
CA MET A 278 0.82 -17.27 -6.62
C MET A 278 2.35 -17.18 -6.48
N LEU A 279 2.87 -17.23 -5.26
CA LEU A 279 4.31 -17.23 -5.00
C LEU A 279 5.04 -18.48 -5.49
N LYS A 280 4.32 -19.58 -5.66
CA LYS A 280 4.85 -20.85 -6.20
C LYS A 280 4.88 -20.89 -7.73
N MET A 281 4.50 -19.80 -8.42
CA MET A 281 4.57 -19.76 -9.89
C MET A 281 6.02 -19.76 -10.38
N PRO A 282 6.34 -20.50 -11.47
CA PRO A 282 7.67 -20.50 -12.05
C PRO A 282 8.10 -19.10 -12.47
N GLY A 283 9.27 -18.65 -12.02
CA GLY A 283 9.79 -17.31 -12.27
C GLY A 283 9.63 -16.31 -11.10
N MET A 284 8.94 -16.68 -10.04
CA MET A 284 8.95 -15.98 -8.76
C MET A 284 9.74 -16.76 -7.72
N ASP A 285 11.07 -16.78 -7.85
CA ASP A 285 11.96 -17.32 -6.81
C ASP A 285 11.99 -16.35 -5.60
N ILE A 286 10.90 -16.36 -4.85
CA ILE A 286 10.90 -15.71 -3.52
C ILE A 286 11.55 -16.72 -2.58
N SER A 287 12.86 -16.60 -2.46
CA SER A 287 13.67 -17.44 -1.57
C SER A 287 13.19 -17.30 -0.11
N THR A 288 13.36 -18.38 0.64
CA THR A 288 13.15 -18.51 2.09
C THR A 288 13.82 -17.40 2.93
N SER A 289 14.64 -16.57 2.32
CA SER A 289 15.30 -15.40 2.91
C SER A 289 14.34 -14.29 3.37
N PHE A 290 13.08 -14.27 2.92
CA PHE A 290 12.11 -13.22 3.27
C PHE A 290 11.91 -13.10 4.79
N TYR A 291 11.75 -14.22 5.48
CA TYR A 291 11.54 -14.23 6.94
C TYR A 291 12.79 -13.86 7.75
N GLN A 292 13.99 -14.04 7.17
CA GLN A 292 15.25 -13.73 7.83
C GLN A 292 15.65 -12.25 7.73
N VAL A 293 14.99 -11.52 6.85
CA VAL A 293 15.40 -10.17 6.42
C VAL A 293 14.45 -9.09 6.88
N LEU A 294 13.24 -9.45 7.32
CA LEU A 294 12.34 -8.46 7.89
C LEU A 294 13.01 -7.79 9.09
N PRO A 295 13.18 -6.46 9.07
CA PRO A 295 13.57 -5.75 10.28
C PRO A 295 12.55 -6.12 11.37
N PRO A 296 12.97 -6.26 12.62
CA PRO A 296 12.07 -6.60 13.72
C PRO A 296 10.94 -5.56 13.74
N ILE A 297 9.72 -6.01 13.44
CA ILE A 297 8.56 -5.13 13.53
C ILE A 297 8.36 -4.83 15.00
N HIS A 298 8.45 -3.57 15.37
CA HIS A 298 8.24 -3.15 16.74
C HIS A 298 6.79 -3.41 17.14
N LEU A 299 6.58 -3.96 18.32
CA LEU A 299 5.23 -4.25 18.86
C LEU A 299 4.32 -3.01 18.81
N GLU A 300 4.89 -1.83 19.05
CA GLU A 300 4.20 -0.55 18.98
C GLU A 300 3.60 -0.28 17.60
N SER A 301 4.35 -0.52 16.55
CA SER A 301 3.89 -0.35 15.15
C SER A 301 2.74 -1.30 14.83
N PHE A 302 2.84 -2.54 15.31
CA PHE A 302 1.80 -3.54 15.10
C PHE A 302 0.50 -3.19 15.84
N LEU A 303 0.60 -2.68 17.07
CA LEU A 303 -0.56 -2.19 17.82
C LEU A 303 -1.20 -0.98 17.15
N LEU A 304 -0.40 -0.02 16.69
CA LEU A 304 -0.91 1.15 15.96
C LEU A 304 -1.63 0.75 14.67
N LEU A 305 -1.08 -0.21 13.92
CA LEU A 305 -1.72 -0.75 12.72
C LEU A 305 -3.07 -1.42 13.08
N GLY A 306 -3.10 -2.26 14.10
CA GLY A 306 -4.31 -2.94 14.56
C GLY A 306 -5.42 -1.95 14.98
N ILE A 307 -5.07 -0.91 15.74
CA ILE A 307 -6.00 0.16 16.13
C ILE A 307 -6.51 0.89 14.89
N SER A 308 -5.63 1.21 13.95
CA SER A 308 -6.01 1.92 12.73
C SER A 308 -6.95 1.09 11.83
N ILE A 309 -6.70 -0.22 11.71
CA ILE A 309 -7.60 -1.15 11.01
C ILE A 309 -8.98 -1.17 11.68
N MET A 310 -9.04 -1.30 13.00
CA MET A 310 -10.29 -1.32 13.76
C MET A 310 -11.09 -0.01 13.56
N LEU A 311 -10.43 1.14 13.61
CA LEU A 311 -11.07 2.43 13.37
C LEU A 311 -11.56 2.59 11.93
N SER A 312 -10.82 2.07 10.96
CA SER A 312 -11.25 2.05 9.56
C SER A 312 -12.49 1.20 9.37
N ILE A 313 -12.57 0.03 10.01
CA ILE A 313 -13.78 -0.80 10.02
C ILE A 313 -14.95 -0.05 10.63
N PHE A 314 -14.78 0.64 11.74
CA PHE A 314 -15.84 1.44 12.36
C PHE A 314 -16.33 2.56 11.45
N PHE A 315 -15.41 3.27 10.80
CA PHE A 315 -15.76 4.31 9.82
C PHE A 315 -16.61 3.75 8.68
N ILE A 316 -16.18 2.65 8.07
CA ILE A 316 -16.88 2.03 6.93
C ILE A 316 -18.24 1.49 7.35
N THR A 317 -18.30 0.83 8.51
CA THR A 317 -19.57 0.35 9.08
C THR A 317 -20.53 1.51 9.30
N SER A 318 -20.04 2.65 9.82
CA SER A 318 -20.88 3.83 10.02
C SER A 318 -21.49 4.33 8.70
N LEU A 319 -20.72 4.34 7.62
CA LEU A 319 -21.22 4.69 6.28
C LEU A 319 -22.29 3.70 5.78
N GLY A 320 -22.06 2.41 6.00
CA GLY A 320 -23.06 1.38 5.67
C GLY A 320 -24.36 1.57 6.42
N VAL A 321 -24.28 1.81 7.73
CA VAL A 321 -25.47 2.10 8.56
C VAL A 321 -26.21 3.35 8.08
N VAL A 322 -25.49 4.42 7.68
CA VAL A 322 -26.10 5.63 7.08
C VAL A 322 -26.91 5.28 5.83
N ILE A 323 -26.29 4.53 4.91
CA ILE A 323 -26.95 4.12 3.65
C ILE A 323 -28.18 3.27 3.95
N GLY A 324 -28.06 2.26 4.79
CA GLY A 324 -29.16 1.39 5.18
C GLY A 324 -30.30 2.19 5.82
N ALA A 325 -29.98 3.13 6.72
CA ALA A 325 -30.99 3.97 7.36
C ALA A 325 -31.73 4.90 6.38
N LEU A 326 -31.05 5.39 5.34
CA LEU A 326 -31.65 6.24 4.30
C LEU A 326 -32.45 5.44 3.25
N SER A 327 -32.27 4.13 3.21
CA SER A 327 -32.91 3.24 2.23
C SER A 327 -34.26 2.73 2.73
N SER A 328 -35.26 2.64 1.84
CA SER A 328 -36.56 2.05 2.15
C SER A 328 -36.54 0.52 2.11
N ASP A 329 -35.63 -0.05 1.37
CA ASP A 329 -35.50 -1.48 1.10
C ASP A 329 -34.03 -1.84 0.72
N VAL A 330 -33.75 -3.13 0.67
CA VAL A 330 -32.40 -3.66 0.35
C VAL A 330 -31.95 -3.29 -1.06
N ARG A 331 -32.88 -3.20 -2.03
CA ARG A 331 -32.57 -2.86 -3.42
C ARG A 331 -32.08 -1.42 -3.52
N MET A 332 -32.74 -0.50 -2.82
CA MET A 332 -32.33 0.89 -2.75
C MET A 332 -30.97 1.04 -2.04
N ALA A 333 -30.73 0.31 -0.95
CA ALA A 333 -29.44 0.30 -0.27
C ALA A 333 -28.32 -0.11 -1.21
N ASN A 334 -28.49 -1.21 -1.94
CA ASN A 334 -27.50 -1.69 -2.91
C ASN A 334 -27.24 -0.68 -4.05
N SER A 335 -28.26 0.04 -4.49
CA SER A 335 -28.10 1.11 -5.51
C SER A 335 -27.32 2.30 -4.98
N LEU A 336 -27.45 2.64 -3.71
CA LEU A 336 -26.73 3.74 -3.06
C LEU A 336 -25.30 3.37 -2.69
N LEU A 337 -24.97 2.10 -2.51
CA LEU A 337 -23.63 1.64 -2.16
C LEU A 337 -22.57 2.09 -3.15
N GLY A 338 -22.88 2.16 -4.44
CA GLY A 338 -21.96 2.64 -5.47
C GLY A 338 -21.40 4.03 -5.18
N PHE A 339 -22.21 4.92 -4.61
CA PHE A 339 -21.78 6.28 -4.23
C PHE A 339 -20.78 6.33 -3.08
N VAL A 340 -20.68 5.26 -2.28
CA VAL A 340 -19.73 5.16 -1.17
C VAL A 340 -18.53 4.31 -1.55
N ILE A 341 -18.74 3.25 -2.30
CA ILE A 341 -17.64 2.35 -2.74
C ILE A 341 -16.65 3.13 -3.61
N ILE A 342 -17.10 3.95 -4.57
CA ILE A 342 -16.23 4.72 -5.45
C ILE A 342 -15.28 5.65 -4.65
N PRO A 343 -15.75 6.51 -3.74
CA PRO A 343 -14.87 7.31 -2.89
C PRO A 343 -13.88 6.50 -2.04
N ILE A 344 -14.25 5.31 -1.57
CA ILE A 344 -13.35 4.41 -0.83
C ILE A 344 -12.27 3.84 -1.76
N MET A 345 -12.62 3.52 -3.01
CA MET A 345 -11.68 2.98 -4.00
C MET A 345 -10.59 3.97 -4.38
N VAL A 346 -10.93 5.24 -4.54
CA VAL A 346 -9.98 6.25 -5.04
C VAL A 346 -8.70 6.35 -4.20
N PRO A 347 -8.76 6.61 -2.88
CA PRO A 347 -7.54 6.67 -2.06
C PRO A 347 -6.78 5.34 -2.03
N PHE A 348 -7.49 4.20 -2.06
CA PHE A 348 -6.86 2.89 -2.13
C PHE A 348 -5.97 2.75 -3.37
N PHE A 349 -6.50 3.02 -4.56
CA PHE A 349 -5.73 2.91 -5.80
C PHE A 349 -4.61 3.96 -5.86
N LEU A 350 -4.85 5.18 -5.38
CA LEU A 350 -3.81 6.20 -5.32
C LEU A 350 -2.61 5.76 -4.47
N ILE A 351 -2.87 5.15 -3.32
CA ILE A 351 -1.79 4.65 -2.44
C ILE A 351 -1.11 3.42 -3.07
N LEU A 352 -1.88 2.55 -3.72
CA LEU A 352 -1.34 1.33 -4.33
C LEU A 352 -0.31 1.64 -5.41
N TYR A 353 -0.61 2.61 -6.29
CA TYR A 353 0.22 2.93 -7.45
C TYR A 353 1.20 4.07 -7.23
N GLY A 354 1.10 4.81 -6.14
CA GLY A 354 1.95 5.96 -5.91
C GLY A 354 2.43 6.12 -4.48
N ASP A 355 3.42 6.99 -4.32
CA ASP A 355 3.90 7.40 -3.00
C ASP A 355 3.24 8.74 -2.62
N PRO A 356 2.39 8.77 -1.56
CA PRO A 356 1.76 9.99 -1.10
C PRO A 356 2.75 11.13 -0.79
N LYS A 357 4.01 10.80 -0.42
CA LYS A 357 5.02 11.81 -0.08
C LYS A 357 5.40 12.71 -1.25
N VAL A 358 5.38 12.16 -2.49
CA VAL A 358 5.75 12.88 -3.71
C VAL A 358 4.55 13.37 -4.53
N MET A 359 3.31 13.03 -4.12
CA MET A 359 2.10 13.44 -4.82
C MET A 359 1.78 14.92 -4.65
N PRO A 360 1.06 15.54 -5.61
CA PRO A 360 0.51 16.89 -5.46
C PRO A 360 -0.43 17.02 -4.25
N LEU A 361 -0.49 18.21 -3.66
CA LEU A 361 -1.28 18.49 -2.45
C LEU A 361 -2.75 18.05 -2.58
N ALA A 362 -3.37 18.30 -3.74
CA ALA A 362 -4.77 17.94 -3.98
C ALA A 362 -5.00 16.42 -3.83
N ILE A 363 -4.10 15.60 -4.34
CA ILE A 363 -4.17 14.14 -4.24
C ILE A 363 -3.91 13.68 -2.80
N LYS A 364 -2.92 14.31 -2.11
CA LYS A 364 -2.68 14.06 -0.69
C LYS A 364 -3.93 14.30 0.15
N LEU A 365 -4.62 15.41 -0.07
CA LEU A 365 -5.85 15.72 0.66
C LEU A 365 -6.94 14.67 0.45
N VAL A 366 -7.08 14.13 -0.76
CA VAL A 366 -8.02 13.02 -1.03
C VAL A 366 -7.63 11.78 -0.24
N ILE A 367 -6.35 11.40 -0.24
CA ILE A 367 -5.87 10.22 0.49
C ILE A 367 -6.11 10.38 1.99
N TYR A 368 -5.68 11.50 2.57
CA TYR A 368 -5.76 11.72 4.02
C TYR A 368 -7.18 12.03 4.52
N ALA A 369 -8.12 12.36 3.64
CA ALA A 369 -9.53 12.57 4.01
C ALA A 369 -10.26 11.27 4.40
N PHE A 370 -9.77 10.10 3.96
CA PHE A 370 -10.42 8.82 4.23
C PHE A 370 -9.72 8.03 5.34
N PRO A 371 -10.40 7.71 6.44
CA PRO A 371 -9.87 6.85 7.51
C PRO A 371 -9.35 5.50 7.03
N THR A 372 -9.88 4.97 5.93
CA THR A 372 -9.45 3.71 5.30
C THR A 372 -8.03 3.75 4.72
N SER A 373 -7.49 4.93 4.50
CA SER A 373 -6.13 5.11 3.98
C SER A 373 -5.05 4.88 5.03
N TYR A 374 -5.33 5.22 6.29
CA TYR A 374 -4.33 5.23 7.35
C TYR A 374 -3.72 3.86 7.66
N PRO A 375 -4.48 2.75 7.75
CA PRO A 375 -3.86 1.44 7.96
C PRO A 375 -2.85 1.07 6.87
N THR A 376 -3.14 1.42 5.61
CA THR A 376 -2.24 1.19 4.48
C THR A 376 -0.98 2.04 4.58
N LEU A 377 -1.12 3.32 4.93
CA LEU A 377 0.00 4.24 5.12
C LEU A 377 0.88 3.79 6.29
N ILE A 378 0.27 3.40 7.40
CA ILE A 378 0.98 2.89 8.58
C ILE A 378 1.72 1.59 8.24
N ALA A 379 1.09 0.65 7.54
CA ALA A 379 1.72 -0.61 7.14
C ALA A 379 2.95 -0.39 6.25
N ARG A 380 2.94 0.64 5.39
CA ARG A 380 4.09 1.00 4.54
C ARG A 380 5.22 1.66 5.31
N GLU A 381 4.88 2.53 6.26
CA GLU A 381 5.86 3.32 6.99
C GLU A 381 6.45 2.61 8.21
N MET A 382 5.71 1.67 8.82
CA MET A 382 6.10 1.03 10.09
C MET A 382 7.44 0.31 10.03
N ILE A 383 7.93 -0.02 8.86
CA ILE A 383 9.20 -0.70 8.66
C ILE A 383 10.36 0.29 8.68
N ILE A 384 10.12 1.49 8.16
CA ILE A 384 11.12 2.55 8.18
C ILE A 384 11.03 3.30 9.52
N ASN A 385 9.81 3.53 10.03
CA ASN A 385 9.54 4.30 11.24
C ASN A 385 8.66 3.50 12.21
N PRO A 386 9.16 3.16 13.44
CA PRO A 386 8.38 2.42 14.43
C PRO A 386 7.07 3.10 14.81
N ILE A 387 7.06 4.43 14.85
CA ILE A 387 5.88 5.24 15.09
C ILE A 387 5.67 6.14 13.86
N PRO A 388 4.89 5.69 12.86
CA PRO A 388 4.58 6.49 11.69
C PRO A 388 3.81 7.76 12.05
N VAL A 389 4.14 8.87 11.40
CA VAL A 389 3.44 10.15 11.59
C VAL A 389 1.95 10.00 11.23
N GLU A 390 1.66 9.17 10.26
CA GLU A 390 0.30 8.82 9.81
C GLU A 390 -0.53 8.17 10.93
N ALA A 391 0.08 7.47 11.88
CA ALA A 391 -0.62 6.90 13.03
C ALA A 391 -1.00 8.01 14.03
N ILE A 392 -0.11 8.97 14.27
CA ILE A 392 -0.31 10.04 15.25
C ILE A 392 -1.51 10.94 14.85
N PHE A 393 -1.64 11.28 13.57
CA PHE A 393 -2.74 12.10 13.07
C PHE A 393 -3.95 11.27 12.63
N GLY A 394 -3.73 10.11 12.02
CA GLY A 394 -4.78 9.29 11.44
C GLY A 394 -5.70 8.64 12.47
N ILE A 395 -5.18 8.20 13.60
CA ILE A 395 -5.98 7.58 14.66
C ILE A 395 -6.96 8.58 15.26
N PRO A 396 -6.55 9.77 15.77
CA PRO A 396 -7.48 10.76 16.27
C PRO A 396 -8.47 11.26 15.21
N TYR A 397 -8.00 11.48 13.99
CA TYR A 397 -8.85 11.91 12.88
C TYR A 397 -9.95 10.87 12.59
N SER A 398 -9.60 9.59 12.54
CA SER A 398 -10.56 8.50 12.27
C SER A 398 -11.63 8.41 13.36
N ILE A 399 -11.27 8.62 14.62
CA ILE A 399 -12.23 8.67 15.74
C ILE A 399 -13.20 9.85 15.56
N VAL A 400 -12.67 11.04 15.30
CA VAL A 400 -13.48 12.26 15.16
C VAL A 400 -14.45 12.12 13.99
N ILE A 401 -13.98 11.76 12.81
CA ILE A 401 -14.83 11.69 11.62
C ILE A 401 -15.93 10.62 11.75
N THR A 402 -15.60 9.45 12.33
CA THR A 402 -16.58 8.38 12.59
C THR A 402 -17.65 8.85 13.58
N THR A 403 -17.23 9.52 14.65
CA THR A 403 -18.16 10.06 15.66
C THR A 403 -19.07 11.13 15.05
N VAL A 404 -18.53 12.02 14.22
CA VAL A 404 -19.31 13.05 13.50
C VAL A 404 -20.35 12.41 12.59
N ILE A 405 -19.98 11.40 11.80
CA ILE A 405 -20.90 10.68 10.91
C ILE A 405 -22.05 10.05 11.72
N LEU A 406 -21.74 9.34 12.81
CA LEU A 406 -22.76 8.73 13.65
C LEU A 406 -23.67 9.78 14.29
N TYR A 407 -23.11 10.88 14.76
CA TYR A 407 -23.90 11.95 15.34
C TYR A 407 -24.85 12.58 14.32
N VAL A 408 -24.34 12.94 13.14
CA VAL A 408 -25.18 13.49 12.04
C VAL A 408 -26.27 12.49 11.65
N THR A 409 -25.94 11.20 11.55
CA THR A 409 -26.91 10.15 11.25
C THR A 409 -28.02 10.09 12.30
N SER A 410 -27.66 10.19 13.60
CA SER A 410 -28.64 10.18 14.69
C SER A 410 -29.64 11.35 14.60
N LEU A 411 -29.21 12.51 14.09
CA LEU A 411 -30.08 13.67 13.87
C LEU A 411 -31.04 13.47 12.67
N ILE A 412 -30.58 12.72 11.65
CA ILE A 412 -31.38 12.43 10.44
C ILE A 412 -32.42 11.34 10.71
N MET A 413 -32.14 10.39 11.59
CA MET A 413 -33.02 9.27 11.93
C MET A 413 -34.26 9.65 12.75
N SER A 414 -34.73 10.91 12.70
CA SER A 414 -36.07 11.22 13.20
C SER A 414 -37.13 10.65 12.26
N PRO A 415 -38.22 9.99 12.75
CA PRO A 415 -39.21 9.35 11.90
C PRO A 415 -39.77 10.28 10.81
N GLU A 416 -40.02 11.53 11.14
CA GLU A 416 -40.52 12.56 10.22
C GLU A 416 -39.55 12.92 9.11
N LYS A 417 -38.24 13.05 9.44
CA LYS A 417 -37.19 13.38 8.48
C LYS A 417 -36.82 12.17 7.61
N LEU A 418 -36.83 10.98 8.19
CA LEU A 418 -36.50 9.74 7.51
C LEU A 418 -37.52 9.45 6.40
N LEU A 419 -38.83 9.53 6.68
CA LEU A 419 -39.89 9.37 5.70
C LEU A 419 -39.79 10.44 4.59
N THR A 420 -39.51 11.68 4.94
CA THR A 420 -39.42 12.78 3.96
C THR A 420 -38.21 12.60 3.02
N LEU A 421 -37.06 12.15 3.55
CA LEU A 421 -35.86 11.88 2.75
C LEU A 421 -36.01 10.65 1.87
N GLN A 422 -36.59 9.57 2.38
CA GLN A 422 -36.87 8.34 1.61
C GLN A 422 -37.83 8.63 0.46
N HIS A 423 -38.89 9.41 0.71
CA HIS A 423 -39.84 9.82 -0.36
C HIS A 423 -39.17 10.67 -1.44
N LYS A 424 -38.31 11.61 -1.07
CA LYS A 424 -37.55 12.43 -2.03
C LYS A 424 -36.56 11.63 -2.86
N LEU A 425 -35.88 10.67 -2.25
CA LEU A 425 -34.90 9.81 -2.94
C LEU A 425 -35.64 8.84 -3.90
N ARG A 426 -36.74 8.23 -3.47
CA ARG A 426 -37.56 7.34 -4.30
C ARG A 426 -38.18 8.07 -5.49
N ALA A 427 -38.66 9.30 -5.32
CA ALA A 427 -39.19 10.12 -6.40
C ALA A 427 -38.13 10.49 -7.47
N ARG A 428 -36.85 10.67 -7.06
CA ARG A 428 -35.75 10.93 -7.99
C ARG A 428 -35.32 9.68 -8.77
N THR A 429 -35.35 8.49 -8.20
CA THR A 429 -35.03 7.23 -8.88
C THR A 429 -36.10 6.86 -9.89
N VAL A 430 -37.35 6.92 -9.50
CA VAL A 430 -38.51 6.65 -10.40
C VAL A 430 -38.66 7.70 -11.53
N GLY A 431 -38.29 8.96 -11.24
CA GLY A 431 -38.29 10.03 -12.26
C GLY A 431 -37.21 9.89 -13.32
N LYS A 432 -36.11 9.16 -13.03
CA LYS A 432 -35.08 8.83 -14.03
C LYS A 432 -35.44 7.63 -14.89
N GLU A 433 -36.10 6.60 -14.35
CA GLU A 433 -36.58 5.45 -15.14
C GLU A 433 -37.65 5.82 -16.14
N LYS A 434 -38.46 6.88 -15.92
CA LYS A 434 -39.49 7.36 -16.89
C LYS A 434 -38.91 8.27 -17.98
N ARG A 435 -37.60 8.63 -17.94
CA ARG A 435 -36.95 9.47 -18.95
C ARG A 435 -35.97 8.70 -19.84
N GLN A 436 -35.80 7.41 -19.63
CA GLN A 436 -35.16 6.45 -20.55
C GLN A 436 -36.23 5.60 -21.24
#